data_8bb8e54b6cb1a80c8700c0d1187c1e28
#
_entry.id   8bb8e54b6cb1a80c8700c0d1187c1e28
#
_cell.length_a   1.000
_cell.length_b   1.000
_cell.length_c   1.000
_cell.angle_alpha   90.00
_cell.angle_beta   90.00
_cell.angle_gamma   90.00
#
_symmetry.space_group_name_H-M   'P 1'
#
loop_
_entity.id
_entity.type
_entity.pdbx_description
1 polymer ?
#
loop_
_entity_poly.entity_id
_entity_poly.type
_entity_poly.pdbx_seq_one_letter_code
_entity_poly.pdbx_strand_id
1 'polypeptide(L)'
;VVGIICSFIGTQIMGEFGPLVTLRIAIGSGTAFLVAQLVDVFVFNRLRSGAWWRAPLASTLIGSSLDTAIFFTLAFSASFVFLEPMNDVSWSWEVLPILGLGPEAPLWVSLGIADWLVKLSLALIALIPFRVLVSRLSPTTNAV
;
A
#
# COMPACT_ATOMS: atom_id res chain seq x y z
N VAL A 1 -5.98 -12.17 3.27
CA VAL A 1 -5.48 -13.53 3.63
C VAL A 1 -4.97 -14.27 2.40
N VAL A 2 -5.76 -14.43 1.33
CA VAL A 2 -5.33 -15.15 0.11
C VAL A 2 -4.06 -14.55 -0.50
N GLY A 3 -3.97 -13.23 -0.66
CA GLY A 3 -2.78 -12.57 -1.19
C GLY A 3 -1.52 -12.81 -0.34
N ILE A 4 -1.66 -12.83 0.97
CA ILE A 4 -0.55 -13.15 1.90
C ILE A 4 -0.08 -14.60 1.66
N ILE A 5 -1.01 -15.55 1.58
CA ILE A 5 -0.70 -16.95 1.30
C ILE A 5 0.00 -17.09 -0.05
N CYS A 6 -0.51 -16.44 -1.11
CA CYS A 6 0.11 -16.45 -2.44
C CYS A 6 1.53 -15.88 -2.43
N SER A 7 1.80 -14.81 -1.66
CA SER A 7 3.15 -14.26 -1.53
C SER A 7 4.11 -15.27 -0.89
N PHE A 8 3.68 -15.98 0.17
CA PHE A 8 4.51 -17.02 0.78
C PHE A 8 4.69 -18.26 -0.11
N ILE A 9 3.68 -18.64 -0.90
CA ILE A 9 3.84 -19.69 -1.92
C ILE A 9 4.88 -19.25 -2.95
N GLY A 10 4.87 -17.99 -3.38
CA GLY A 10 5.85 -17.43 -4.31
C GLY A 10 7.29 -17.55 -3.85
N THR A 11 7.55 -17.56 -2.52
CA THR A 11 8.91 -17.77 -1.99
C THR A 11 9.43 -19.20 -2.17
N GLN A 12 8.55 -20.16 -2.40
CA GLN A 12 8.90 -21.57 -2.61
C GLN A 12 9.13 -21.91 -4.09
N ILE A 13 8.74 -21.03 -5.00
CA ILE A 13 8.89 -21.24 -6.44
C ILE A 13 10.20 -20.61 -6.87
N MET A 14 11.12 -21.46 -7.38
CA MET A 14 12.43 -21.01 -7.87
C MET A 14 12.33 -20.65 -9.35
N GLY A 15 12.76 -19.43 -9.70
CA GLY A 15 12.96 -18.98 -11.08
C GLY A 15 14.43 -19.08 -11.49
N GLU A 16 14.77 -18.57 -12.66
CA GLU A 16 16.15 -18.59 -13.20
C GLU A 16 17.15 -17.82 -12.31
N PHE A 17 16.68 -16.79 -11.60
CA PHE A 17 17.53 -15.90 -10.77
C PHE A 17 17.27 -16.04 -9.27
N GLY A 18 16.57 -17.09 -8.82
CA GLY A 18 16.21 -17.30 -7.42
C GLY A 18 14.70 -17.41 -7.19
N PRO A 19 14.22 -17.27 -5.94
CA PRO A 19 12.78 -17.33 -5.64
C PRO A 19 12.02 -16.24 -6.41
N LEU A 20 10.82 -16.55 -6.90
CA LEU A 20 9.96 -15.58 -7.60
C LEU A 20 9.58 -14.39 -6.70
N VAL A 21 9.44 -14.64 -5.40
CA VAL A 21 9.21 -13.63 -4.37
C VAL A 21 10.21 -13.86 -3.26
N THR A 22 10.98 -12.83 -2.90
CA THR A 22 11.90 -12.94 -1.78
C THR A 22 11.14 -12.97 -0.46
N LEU A 23 11.67 -13.65 0.56
CA LEU A 23 11.03 -13.76 1.87
C LEU A 23 10.75 -12.37 2.47
N ARG A 24 11.65 -11.46 2.28
CA ARG A 24 11.57 -10.09 2.75
C ARG A 24 10.40 -9.33 2.13
N ILE A 25 10.19 -9.49 0.81
CA ILE A 25 9.03 -8.92 0.10
C ILE A 25 7.73 -9.58 0.59
N ALA A 26 7.71 -10.90 0.80
CA ALA A 26 6.52 -11.61 1.29
C ALA A 26 6.11 -11.13 2.69
N ILE A 27 7.07 -11.00 3.61
CA ILE A 27 6.84 -10.48 4.97
C ILE A 27 6.37 -9.02 4.91
N GLY A 28 7.07 -8.18 4.11
CA GLY A 28 6.72 -6.78 3.92
C GLY A 28 5.31 -6.60 3.40
N SER A 29 4.96 -7.28 2.31
CA SER A 29 3.62 -7.26 1.72
C SER A 29 2.54 -7.76 2.67
N GLY A 30 2.78 -8.91 3.32
CA GLY A 30 1.81 -9.50 4.25
C GLY A 30 1.52 -8.60 5.44
N THR A 31 2.56 -8.03 6.05
CA THR A 31 2.45 -7.15 7.22
C THR A 31 1.78 -5.83 6.81
N ALA A 32 2.25 -5.20 5.73
CA ALA A 32 1.70 -3.95 5.24
C ALA A 32 0.21 -4.09 4.93
N PHE A 33 -0.15 -5.11 4.16
CA PHE A 33 -1.54 -5.38 3.79
C PHE A 33 -2.43 -5.64 5.02
N LEU A 34 -1.97 -6.45 5.98
CA LEU A 34 -2.76 -6.74 7.18
C LEU A 34 -3.02 -5.48 8.00
N VAL A 35 -1.97 -4.70 8.29
CA VAL A 35 -2.07 -3.48 9.08
C VAL A 35 -2.94 -2.44 8.36
N ALA A 36 -2.70 -2.21 7.07
CA ALA A 36 -3.47 -1.26 6.28
C ALA A 36 -4.95 -1.63 6.23
N GLN A 37 -5.29 -2.90 6.02
CA GLN A 37 -6.68 -3.37 5.99
C GLN A 37 -7.39 -3.20 7.33
N LEU A 38 -6.74 -3.50 8.45
CA LEU A 38 -7.33 -3.31 9.77
C LEU A 38 -7.60 -1.83 10.05
N VAL A 39 -6.65 -0.96 9.71
CA VAL A 39 -6.80 0.47 9.87
C VAL A 39 -7.86 1.04 8.92
N ASP A 40 -7.89 0.58 7.67
CA ASP A 40 -8.89 0.98 6.68
C ASP A 40 -10.31 0.70 7.18
N VAL A 41 -10.57 -0.52 7.62
CA VAL A 41 -11.87 -0.91 8.20
C VAL A 41 -12.23 -0.07 9.43
N PHE A 42 -11.26 0.17 10.31
CA PHE A 42 -11.48 0.98 11.52
C PHE A 42 -11.84 2.42 11.17
N VAL A 43 -11.05 3.07 10.31
CA VAL A 43 -11.26 4.46 9.87
C VAL A 43 -12.58 4.59 9.12
N PHE A 44 -12.85 3.66 8.18
CA PHE A 44 -14.09 3.65 7.42
C PHE A 44 -15.30 3.57 8.34
N ASN A 45 -15.31 2.62 9.27
CA ASN A 45 -16.42 2.44 10.22
C ASN A 45 -16.63 3.68 11.11
N ARG A 46 -15.55 4.37 11.48
CA ARG A 46 -15.63 5.59 12.30
C ARG A 46 -16.23 6.77 11.56
N LEU A 47 -16.03 6.84 10.23
CA LEU A 47 -16.39 8.00 9.41
C LEU A 47 -17.62 7.78 8.51
N ARG A 48 -18.15 6.55 8.41
CA ARG A 48 -19.26 6.19 7.47
C ARG A 48 -20.56 6.93 7.69
N SER A 49 -20.80 7.49 8.89
CA SER A 49 -21.99 8.27 9.19
C SER A 49 -21.93 9.72 8.70
N GLY A 50 -20.80 10.17 8.16
CA GLY A 50 -20.61 11.49 7.62
C GLY A 50 -20.94 11.62 6.13
N ALA A 51 -20.37 12.64 5.48
CA ALA A 51 -20.49 12.81 4.03
C ALA A 51 -19.93 11.59 3.29
N TRP A 52 -20.62 11.17 2.21
CA TRP A 52 -20.35 9.93 1.47
C TRP A 52 -18.89 9.71 1.04
N TRP A 53 -18.13 10.78 0.79
CA TRP A 53 -16.74 10.75 0.35
C TRP A 53 -15.71 10.66 1.49
N ARG A 54 -16.12 11.05 2.73
CA ARG A 54 -15.18 11.16 3.86
C ARG A 54 -14.64 9.83 4.30
N ALA A 55 -15.49 8.84 4.42
CA ALA A 55 -15.07 7.51 4.85
C ALA A 55 -14.12 6.87 3.83
N PRO A 56 -14.48 6.70 2.54
CA PRO A 56 -13.58 6.07 1.57
C PRO A 56 -12.29 6.86 1.35
N LEU A 57 -12.35 8.20 1.29
CA LEU A 57 -11.14 8.99 1.06
C LEU A 57 -10.17 8.93 2.26
N ALA A 58 -10.69 9.11 3.48
CA ALA A 58 -9.85 9.10 4.67
C ALA A 58 -9.26 7.71 4.94
N SER A 59 -10.06 6.63 4.79
CA SER A 59 -9.58 5.28 5.00
C SER A 59 -8.51 4.92 3.97
N THR A 60 -8.73 5.22 2.70
CA THR A 60 -7.73 4.96 1.65
C THR A 60 -6.47 5.79 1.85
N LEU A 61 -6.56 7.07 2.22
CA LEU A 61 -5.40 7.91 2.46
C LEU A 61 -4.53 7.35 3.59
N ILE A 62 -5.13 7.03 4.72
CA ILE A 62 -4.42 6.49 5.89
C ILE A 62 -3.92 5.07 5.60
N GLY A 63 -4.78 4.21 5.06
CA GLY A 63 -4.45 2.81 4.74
C GLY A 63 -3.31 2.71 3.72
N SER A 64 -3.36 3.47 2.61
CA SER A 64 -2.30 3.46 1.60
C SER A 64 -0.99 4.05 2.11
N SER A 65 -1.04 5.07 2.99
CA SER A 65 0.17 5.62 3.61
C SER A 65 0.87 4.59 4.50
N LEU A 66 0.11 3.87 5.32
CA LEU A 66 0.64 2.80 6.17
C LEU A 66 1.15 1.63 5.35
N ASP A 67 0.38 1.18 4.35
CA ASP A 67 0.76 0.10 3.45
C ASP A 67 2.11 0.38 2.80
N THR A 68 2.23 1.53 2.14
CA THR A 68 3.48 1.94 1.48
C THR A 68 4.63 2.09 2.46
N ALA A 69 4.44 2.77 3.59
CA ALA A 69 5.49 2.98 4.58
C ALA A 69 6.00 1.65 5.15
N ILE A 70 5.11 0.75 5.55
CA ILE A 70 5.47 -0.56 6.12
C ILE A 70 6.14 -1.42 5.08
N PHE A 71 5.56 -1.52 3.87
CA PHE A 71 6.10 -2.36 2.80
C PHE A 71 7.51 -1.94 2.41
N PHE A 72 7.71 -0.68 2.02
CA PHE A 72 9.02 -0.22 1.55
C PHE A 72 10.07 -0.26 2.66
N THR A 73 9.70 0.03 3.91
CA THR A 73 10.62 -0.07 5.05
C THR A 73 11.06 -1.52 5.28
N LEU A 74 10.15 -2.48 5.34
CA LEU A 74 10.49 -3.88 5.58
C LEU A 74 11.22 -4.50 4.37
N ALA A 75 10.77 -4.20 3.16
CA ALA A 75 11.33 -4.78 1.95
C ALA A 75 12.72 -4.23 1.60
N PHE A 76 13.00 -2.95 1.81
CA PHE A 76 14.18 -2.29 1.24
C PHE A 76 15.10 -1.61 2.24
N SER A 77 14.67 -1.24 3.45
CA SER A 77 15.53 -0.56 4.41
C SER A 77 16.70 -1.43 4.86
N ALA A 78 17.88 -0.83 4.98
CA ALA A 78 19.08 -1.48 5.50
C ALA A 78 18.88 -2.08 6.91
N SER A 79 18.00 -1.49 7.71
CA SER A 79 17.70 -1.94 9.08
C SER A 79 17.08 -3.34 9.15
N PHE A 80 16.52 -3.84 8.06
CA PHE A 80 15.84 -5.14 8.00
C PHE A 80 16.56 -6.19 7.15
N VAL A 81 17.84 -5.99 6.84
CA VAL A 81 18.68 -6.97 6.11
C VAL A 81 18.73 -8.32 6.83
N PHE A 82 18.63 -8.33 8.15
CA PHE A 82 18.65 -9.57 8.96
C PHE A 82 17.51 -10.55 8.65
N LEU A 83 16.39 -10.06 8.05
CA LEU A 83 15.27 -10.92 7.65
C LEU A 83 15.65 -11.88 6.50
N GLU A 84 16.52 -11.44 5.61
CA GLU A 84 16.99 -12.23 4.46
C GLU A 84 18.37 -11.71 4.02
N PRO A 85 19.47 -12.11 4.72
CA PRO A 85 20.80 -11.60 4.44
C PRO A 85 21.34 -11.94 3.04
N MET A 86 20.82 -12.99 2.42
CA MET A 86 21.21 -13.42 1.07
C MET A 86 20.56 -12.61 -0.05
N ASN A 87 19.53 -11.83 0.27
CA ASN A 87 18.84 -10.96 -0.69
C ASN A 87 19.52 -9.59 -0.75
N ASP A 88 20.26 -9.34 -1.83
CA ASP A 88 20.92 -8.06 -2.03
C ASP A 88 19.93 -7.01 -2.53
N VAL A 89 19.62 -6.06 -1.66
CA VAL A 89 18.79 -4.87 -1.94
C VAL A 89 19.59 -3.57 -1.87
N SER A 90 20.93 -3.67 -1.87
CA SER A 90 21.83 -2.51 -1.74
C SER A 90 21.62 -1.45 -2.85
N TRP A 91 21.22 -1.87 -4.03
CA TRP A 91 20.84 -0.99 -5.12
C TRP A 91 19.76 0.05 -4.74
N SER A 92 18.89 -0.29 -3.79
CA SER A 92 17.82 0.59 -3.32
C SER A 92 18.28 1.66 -2.34
N TRP A 93 19.53 1.58 -1.85
CA TRP A 93 20.09 2.53 -0.89
C TRP A 93 20.86 3.68 -1.55
N GLU A 94 21.02 3.63 -2.88
CA GLU A 94 21.61 4.73 -3.62
C GLU A 94 20.86 6.03 -3.31
N VAL A 95 21.62 7.07 -2.97
CA VAL A 95 21.06 8.38 -2.58
C VAL A 95 20.84 9.20 -3.84
N LEU A 96 19.59 9.50 -4.12
CA LEU A 96 19.16 10.24 -5.31
C LEU A 96 18.12 11.29 -4.92
N PRO A 97 17.94 12.36 -5.74
CA PRO A 97 16.85 13.30 -5.54
C PRO A 97 15.48 12.60 -5.58
N ILE A 98 14.64 12.83 -4.60
CA ILE A 98 13.28 12.25 -4.55
C ILE A 98 12.53 12.65 -5.83
N LEU A 99 12.06 11.66 -6.58
CA LEU A 99 11.38 11.82 -7.87
C LEU A 99 12.17 12.66 -8.89
N GLY A 100 13.50 12.72 -8.74
CA GLY A 100 14.39 13.48 -9.62
C GLY A 100 14.46 14.99 -9.38
N LEU A 101 13.69 15.54 -8.46
CA LEU A 101 13.55 16.99 -8.23
C LEU A 101 13.62 17.41 -6.76
N GLY A 102 13.42 16.47 -5.82
CA GLY A 102 13.33 16.73 -4.38
C GLY A 102 14.67 16.71 -3.64
N PRO A 103 14.65 16.71 -2.31
CA PRO A 103 15.83 16.47 -1.49
C PRO A 103 16.40 15.07 -1.71
N GLU A 104 17.68 14.88 -1.40
CA GLU A 104 18.35 13.60 -1.52
C GLU A 104 17.85 12.60 -0.47
N ALA A 105 17.51 11.40 -0.91
CA ALA A 105 17.09 10.29 -0.07
C ALA A 105 17.43 8.95 -0.74
N PRO A 106 17.44 7.82 0.01
CA PRO A 106 17.59 6.51 -0.60
C PRO A 106 16.52 6.25 -1.68
N LEU A 107 16.90 5.58 -2.75
CA LEU A 107 16.02 5.31 -3.90
C LEU A 107 14.70 4.64 -3.48
N TRP A 108 14.73 3.72 -2.51
CA TRP A 108 13.51 3.05 -2.02
C TRP A 108 12.47 4.03 -1.44
N VAL A 109 12.91 5.16 -0.87
CA VAL A 109 12.02 6.23 -0.39
C VAL A 109 11.32 6.89 -1.57
N SER A 110 12.07 7.17 -2.63
CA SER A 110 11.52 7.74 -3.87
C SER A 110 10.49 6.81 -4.52
N LEU A 111 10.79 5.51 -4.57
CA LEU A 111 9.85 4.48 -5.06
C LEU A 111 8.59 4.40 -4.20
N GLY A 112 8.73 4.46 -2.88
CA GLY A 112 7.59 4.48 -1.96
C GLY A 112 6.69 5.69 -2.16
N ILE A 113 7.28 6.87 -2.33
CA ILE A 113 6.51 8.10 -2.62
C ILE A 113 5.78 7.98 -3.95
N ALA A 114 6.44 7.45 -4.99
CA ALA A 114 5.82 7.23 -6.30
C ALA A 114 4.64 6.25 -6.20
N ASP A 115 4.81 5.12 -5.53
CA ASP A 115 3.76 4.14 -5.28
C ASP A 115 2.56 4.77 -4.56
N TRP A 116 2.83 5.54 -3.50
CA TRP A 116 1.79 6.24 -2.75
C TRP A 116 1.02 7.25 -3.60
N LEU A 117 1.71 8.03 -4.42
CA LEU A 117 1.08 9.00 -5.32
C LEU A 117 0.18 8.31 -6.36
N VAL A 118 0.60 7.17 -6.90
CA VAL A 118 -0.23 6.36 -7.81
C VAL A 118 -1.48 5.85 -7.09
N LYS A 119 -1.34 5.28 -5.89
CA LYS A 119 -2.47 4.80 -5.08
C LYS A 119 -3.46 5.91 -4.77
N LEU A 120 -2.94 7.09 -4.38
CA LEU A 120 -3.78 8.26 -4.11
C LEU A 120 -4.53 8.74 -5.36
N SER A 121 -3.84 8.81 -6.50
CA SER A 121 -4.46 9.20 -7.77
C SER A 121 -5.57 8.25 -8.18
N LEU A 122 -5.35 6.94 -8.06
CA LEU A 122 -6.35 5.92 -8.33
C LEU A 122 -7.54 6.02 -7.37
N ALA A 123 -7.29 6.30 -6.09
CA ALA A 123 -8.36 6.48 -5.11
C ALA A 123 -9.24 7.69 -5.44
N LEU A 124 -8.65 8.82 -5.85
CA LEU A 124 -9.39 10.01 -6.26
C LEU A 124 -10.23 9.75 -7.51
N ILE A 125 -9.67 9.06 -8.51
CA ILE A 125 -10.39 8.67 -9.73
C ILE A 125 -11.55 7.73 -9.39
N ALA A 126 -11.34 6.77 -8.48
CA ALA A 126 -12.36 5.80 -8.08
C ALA A 126 -13.53 6.42 -7.29
N LEU A 127 -13.37 7.62 -6.71
CA LEU A 127 -14.47 8.33 -6.08
C LEU A 127 -15.59 8.69 -7.07
N ILE A 128 -15.28 8.88 -8.36
CA ILE A 128 -16.25 9.24 -9.38
C ILE A 128 -17.30 8.13 -9.57
N PRO A 129 -16.93 6.88 -9.94
CA PRO A 129 -17.88 5.79 -10.07
C PRO A 129 -18.52 5.42 -8.73
N PHE A 130 -17.81 5.56 -7.61
CA PHE A 130 -18.35 5.31 -6.28
C PHE A 130 -19.51 6.28 -5.95
N ARG A 131 -19.39 7.56 -6.29
CA ARG A 131 -20.46 8.54 -6.14
C ARG A 131 -21.72 8.14 -6.92
N VAL A 132 -21.55 7.70 -8.18
CA VAL A 132 -22.66 7.25 -9.02
C VAL A 132 -23.33 6.03 -8.41
N LEU A 133 -22.55 5.07 -7.91
CA LEU A 133 -23.07 3.87 -7.26
C LEU A 133 -23.88 4.21 -6.00
N VAL A 134 -23.33 5.03 -5.12
CA VAL A 134 -23.99 5.46 -3.88
C VAL A 134 -25.29 6.20 -4.18
N SER A 135 -25.30 7.10 -5.19
CA SER A 135 -26.52 7.83 -5.56
C SER A 135 -27.63 6.94 -6.11
N ARG A 136 -27.29 5.80 -6.72
CA ARG A 136 -28.28 4.83 -7.24
C ARG A 136 -28.77 3.86 -6.17
N LEU A 137 -27.91 3.51 -5.19
CA LEU A 137 -28.25 2.54 -4.15
C LEU A 137 -28.89 3.18 -2.91
N SER A 138 -28.76 4.49 -2.73
CA SER A 138 -29.46 5.24 -1.68
C SER A 138 -30.74 5.82 -2.30
N PRO A 139 -31.90 5.13 -2.18
CA PRO A 139 -33.19 5.73 -2.59
C PRO A 139 -33.36 6.96 -1.71
N THR A 140 -33.58 8.11 -2.34
CA THR A 140 -34.05 9.30 -1.65
C THR A 140 -35.31 8.94 -0.89
N THR A 141 -35.22 8.87 0.43
CA THR A 141 -36.39 8.93 1.30
C THR A 141 -36.92 10.35 1.21
N ASN A 142 -37.49 10.69 0.04
CA ASN A 142 -38.42 11.80 -0.12
C ASN A 142 -39.82 11.22 0.16
N ALA A 143 -40.19 11.22 1.41
CA ALA A 143 -41.56 11.01 1.80
C ALA A 143 -41.85 11.84 3.05
N VAL A 144 -42.58 12.93 2.79
CA VAL A 144 -43.43 13.72 3.69
C VAL A 144 -42.69 14.55 4.72
#